data_949c9529b5b9a765aec53d8ddda063d8
#
_entry.id   949c9529b5b9a765aec53d8ddda063d8
#
_cell.length_a   1.000
_cell.length_b   1.000
_cell.length_c   1.000
_cell.angle_alpha   90.00
_cell.angle_beta   90.00
_cell.angle_gamma   90.00
#
_symmetry.space_group_name_H-M   'P 1'
#
loop_
_entity.id
_entity.type
_entity.pdbx_description
1 polymer ?
#
loop_
_entity_poly.entity_id
_entity_poly.type
_entity_poly.pdbx_seq_one_letter_code
_entity_poly.pdbx_strand_id
1 'polypeptide(L)'
;DNEYVKCAIADKFGLEEEYRADAWLWQDTEEFTVNDVHVDFEEFDITFGLYFPTDNTLTNYGTQFWKPEYEADMEDSLVREECTLIEQIPFQHNLCYIMPRSKYSWHSSPILDKPMKRNHVYGYYKTI
;
A
#
# COMPACT_ATOMS: atom_id res chain seq x y z
N ASP A 1 -12.41 -15.63 -7.49
CA ASP A 1 -12.36 -15.57 -6.04
C ASP A 1 -11.64 -16.82 -5.50
N ASN A 2 -10.48 -16.66 -4.90
CA ASN A 2 -9.72 -17.79 -4.39
C ASN A 2 -9.85 -17.83 -2.86
N GLU A 3 -10.82 -18.59 -2.36
CA GLU A 3 -11.11 -18.73 -0.95
C GLU A 3 -9.89 -19.20 -0.15
N TYR A 4 -9.03 -20.05 -0.74
CA TYR A 4 -7.81 -20.50 -0.07
C TYR A 4 -6.86 -19.34 0.27
N VAL A 5 -6.65 -18.41 -0.68
CA VAL A 5 -5.79 -17.24 -0.44
C VAL A 5 -6.40 -16.32 0.60
N LYS A 6 -7.71 -16.10 0.53
CA LYS A 6 -8.42 -15.30 1.54
C LYS A 6 -8.27 -15.89 2.94
N CYS A 7 -8.53 -17.19 3.10
CA CYS A 7 -8.39 -17.88 4.38
C CYS A 7 -6.95 -17.82 4.88
N ALA A 8 -5.95 -18.06 4.01
CA ALA A 8 -4.54 -18.03 4.42
C ALA A 8 -4.10 -16.65 4.91
N ILE A 9 -4.60 -15.57 4.31
CA ILE A 9 -4.33 -14.20 4.77
C ILE A 9 -5.05 -13.94 6.10
N ALA A 10 -6.33 -14.30 6.20
CA ALA A 10 -7.10 -14.14 7.43
C ALA A 10 -6.44 -14.86 8.60
N ASP A 11 -6.07 -16.13 8.42
CA ASP A 11 -5.37 -16.93 9.44
C ASP A 11 -4.03 -16.31 9.85
N LYS A 12 -3.25 -15.85 8.87
CA LYS A 12 -1.94 -15.23 9.12
C LYS A 12 -2.02 -13.97 9.99
N PHE A 13 -3.04 -13.16 9.78
CA PHE A 13 -3.22 -11.87 10.46
C PHE A 13 -4.27 -11.90 11.58
N GLY A 14 -4.81 -13.08 11.90
CA GLY A 14 -5.74 -13.26 13.01
C GLY A 14 -7.12 -12.65 12.79
N LEU A 15 -7.60 -12.63 11.56
CA LEU A 15 -8.97 -12.21 11.27
C LEU A 15 -9.91 -13.37 11.60
N GLU A 16 -10.55 -13.31 12.76
CA GLU A 16 -11.41 -14.39 13.28
C GLU A 16 -12.89 -14.24 12.91
N GLU A 17 -13.28 -13.06 12.36
CA GLU A 17 -14.65 -12.72 12.02
C GLU A 17 -14.89 -12.82 10.50
N GLU A 18 -16.17 -12.71 10.09
CA GLU A 18 -16.48 -12.57 8.67
C GLU A 18 -15.80 -11.33 8.10
N TYR A 19 -15.17 -11.47 6.95
CA TYR A 19 -14.48 -10.39 6.25
C TYR A 19 -14.85 -10.31 4.79
N ARG A 20 -14.76 -9.10 4.26
CA ARG A 20 -14.89 -8.80 2.84
C ARG A 20 -13.53 -8.43 2.27
N ALA A 21 -13.25 -8.87 1.06
CA ALA A 21 -12.09 -8.44 0.29
C ALA A 21 -12.53 -7.78 -1.02
N ASP A 22 -11.99 -6.62 -1.31
CA ASP A 22 -12.17 -5.91 -2.58
C ASP A 22 -10.81 -5.55 -3.18
N ALA A 23 -10.74 -5.47 -4.51
CA ALA A 23 -9.53 -5.09 -5.21
C ALA A 23 -9.83 -4.39 -6.53
N TRP A 24 -8.98 -3.45 -6.90
CA TRP A 24 -9.08 -2.66 -8.13
C TRP A 24 -7.77 -2.68 -8.90
N LEU A 25 -7.88 -2.68 -10.23
CA LEU A 25 -6.76 -2.35 -11.09
C LEU A 25 -6.58 -0.84 -11.13
N TRP A 26 -5.39 -0.36 -10.82
CA TRP A 26 -5.05 1.05 -10.69
C TRP A 26 -3.86 1.41 -11.58
N GLN A 27 -3.90 2.61 -12.15
CA GLN A 27 -2.79 3.14 -12.93
C GLN A 27 -2.47 4.56 -12.48
N ASP A 28 -1.27 4.76 -11.94
CA ASP A 28 -0.75 6.09 -11.65
C ASP A 28 0.08 6.59 -12.85
N THR A 29 0.02 7.88 -13.08
CA THR A 29 0.87 8.61 -14.02
C THR A 29 1.59 9.76 -13.31
N GLU A 30 2.47 10.46 -14.00
CA GLU A 30 3.17 11.64 -13.47
C GLU A 30 2.22 12.78 -13.03
N GLU A 31 0.97 12.73 -13.46
CA GLU A 31 -0.08 13.68 -13.02
C GLU A 31 -0.67 13.32 -11.65
N PHE A 32 -0.37 12.12 -11.14
CA PHE A 32 -0.83 11.69 -9.82
C PHE A 32 -0.11 12.46 -8.72
N THR A 33 -0.84 13.25 -7.96
CA THR A 33 -0.28 14.19 -6.97
C THR A 33 -0.54 13.82 -5.51
N VAL A 34 -1.32 12.76 -5.24
CA VAL A 34 -1.61 12.31 -3.87
C VAL A 34 -0.47 11.43 -3.38
N ASN A 35 0.54 12.06 -2.79
CA ASN A 35 1.77 11.40 -2.34
C ASN A 35 2.02 11.60 -0.84
N ASP A 36 0.99 11.96 -0.09
CA ASP A 36 1.08 12.17 1.35
C ASP A 36 1.38 10.85 2.07
N VAL A 37 2.12 10.95 3.16
CA VAL A 37 2.38 9.83 4.05
C VAL A 37 1.15 9.64 4.94
N HIS A 38 0.55 8.46 4.91
CA HIS A 38 -0.68 8.16 5.64
C HIS A 38 -0.72 6.71 6.12
N VAL A 39 -1.64 6.44 7.01
CA VAL A 39 -2.15 5.10 7.32
C VAL A 39 -3.48 4.95 6.59
N ASP A 40 -3.79 3.78 6.08
CA ASP A 40 -5.05 3.53 5.37
C ASP A 40 -6.29 3.76 6.26
N PHE A 41 -7.46 3.86 5.65
CA PHE A 41 -8.72 4.11 6.34
C PHE A 41 -8.99 3.12 7.47
N GLU A 42 -9.69 3.57 8.50
CA GLU A 42 -10.02 2.80 9.69
C GLU A 42 -10.72 1.48 9.37
N GLU A 43 -11.54 1.47 8.34
CA GLU A 43 -12.26 0.26 7.91
C GLU A 43 -11.42 -0.80 7.18
N PHE A 44 -10.15 -0.53 6.85
CA PHE A 44 -9.28 -1.48 6.17
C PHE A 44 -8.35 -2.16 7.17
N ASP A 45 -8.67 -3.39 7.56
CA ASP A 45 -7.85 -4.16 8.50
C ASP A 45 -6.49 -4.52 7.89
N ILE A 46 -6.50 -4.87 6.61
CA ILE A 46 -5.32 -5.24 5.84
C ILE A 46 -5.44 -4.64 4.45
N THR A 47 -4.37 -4.02 3.95
CA THR A 47 -4.25 -3.63 2.55
C THR A 47 -3.19 -4.47 1.85
N PHE A 48 -3.32 -4.62 0.55
CA PHE A 48 -2.34 -5.30 -0.27
C PHE A 48 -2.20 -4.63 -1.63
N GLY A 49 -1.02 -4.77 -2.22
CA GLY A 49 -0.75 -4.34 -3.57
C GLY A 49 -0.02 -5.42 -4.36
N LEU A 50 -0.33 -5.50 -5.65
CA LEU A 50 0.36 -6.39 -6.58
C LEU A 50 0.78 -5.58 -7.81
N TYR A 51 2.06 -5.63 -8.16
CA TYR A 51 2.65 -4.79 -9.19
C TYR A 51 2.69 -5.45 -10.57
N PHE A 52 2.41 -4.64 -11.59
CA PHE A 52 2.44 -5.03 -13.01
C PHE A 52 3.23 -4.00 -13.85
N PRO A 53 4.53 -3.82 -13.60
CA PRO A 53 5.33 -2.89 -14.39
C PRO A 53 5.35 -3.30 -15.87
N THR A 54 5.24 -2.31 -16.74
CA THR A 54 5.43 -2.50 -18.20
C THR A 54 6.89 -2.35 -18.61
N ASP A 55 7.74 -1.89 -17.70
CA ASP A 55 9.15 -1.65 -17.89
C ASP A 55 9.93 -2.09 -16.64
N ASN A 56 10.79 -3.08 -16.78
CA ASN A 56 11.60 -3.65 -15.69
C ASN A 56 12.67 -2.68 -15.13
N THR A 57 12.88 -1.52 -15.75
CA THR A 57 13.79 -0.48 -15.27
C THR A 57 13.17 0.43 -14.21
N LEU A 58 11.87 0.31 -13.95
CA LEU A 58 11.11 1.17 -13.03
C LEU A 58 11.13 0.68 -11.57
N THR A 59 12.18 0.01 -11.13
CA THR A 59 12.27 -0.62 -9.80
C THR A 59 12.16 0.38 -8.64
N ASN A 60 12.55 1.64 -8.84
CA ASN A 60 12.54 2.69 -7.80
C ASN A 60 11.17 3.34 -7.57
N TYR A 61 10.10 2.77 -8.12
CA TYR A 61 8.75 3.35 -8.04
C TYR A 61 7.74 2.46 -7.29
N GLY A 62 8.21 1.68 -6.34
CA GLY A 62 7.35 0.93 -5.42
C GLY A 62 6.82 1.77 -4.26
N THR A 63 5.92 1.20 -3.49
CA THR A 63 5.38 1.81 -2.28
C THR A 63 6.48 2.12 -1.28
N GLN A 64 6.41 3.27 -0.64
CA GLN A 64 7.37 3.76 0.34
C GLN A 64 6.79 3.64 1.74
N PHE A 65 7.58 3.12 2.68
CA PHE A 65 7.24 3.02 4.09
C PHE A 65 8.02 4.03 4.90
N TRP A 66 7.33 4.69 5.83
CA TRP A 66 7.82 5.86 6.54
C TRP A 66 7.69 5.71 8.05
N LYS A 67 8.51 6.44 8.76
CA LYS A 67 8.40 6.65 10.20
C LYS A 67 8.23 8.14 10.46
N PRO A 68 7.11 8.60 11.03
CA PRO A 68 6.96 9.98 11.47
C PRO A 68 8.04 10.36 12.52
N GLU A 69 8.49 11.61 12.47
CA GLU A 69 9.48 12.16 13.43
C GLU A 69 8.84 12.47 14.79
N TYR A 70 7.54 12.38 14.90
CA TYR A 70 6.75 12.59 16.11
C TYR A 70 5.60 11.59 16.20
N GLU A 71 4.94 11.52 17.36
CA GLU A 71 3.74 10.71 17.52
C GLU A 71 2.58 11.38 16.80
N ALA A 72 2.14 10.80 15.68
CA ALA A 72 1.06 11.29 14.83
C ALA A 72 -0.20 10.42 15.01
N ASP A 73 -1.37 11.04 14.85
CA ASP A 73 -2.62 10.32 14.79
C ASP A 73 -2.71 9.55 13.48
N MET A 74 -3.19 8.31 13.52
CA MET A 74 -3.32 7.47 12.32
C MET A 74 -4.32 8.02 11.28
N GLU A 75 -5.17 8.95 11.66
CA GLU A 75 -6.09 9.65 10.75
C GLU A 75 -5.44 10.88 10.07
N ASP A 76 -4.22 11.22 10.46
CA ASP A 76 -3.49 12.34 9.88
C ASP A 76 -2.87 11.98 8.52
N SER A 77 -2.73 13.00 7.69
CA SER A 77 -1.95 12.97 6.46
C SER A 77 -0.72 13.84 6.64
N LEU A 78 0.47 13.24 6.50
CA LEU A 78 1.74 13.90 6.79
C LEU A 78 2.50 14.23 5.51
N VAL A 79 3.27 15.30 5.55
CA VAL A 79 4.23 15.60 4.49
C VAL A 79 5.51 14.78 4.68
N ARG A 80 6.21 14.47 3.61
CA ARG A 80 7.40 13.61 3.61
C ARG A 80 8.53 14.16 4.47
N GLU A 81 8.64 15.49 4.55
CA GLU A 81 9.63 16.21 5.34
C GLU A 81 9.47 16.00 6.85
N GLU A 82 8.29 15.58 7.28
CA GLU A 82 8.00 15.21 8.68
C GLU A 82 8.27 13.73 8.99
N CYS A 83 8.79 12.99 8.02
CA CYS A 83 8.97 11.55 8.13
C CYS A 83 10.36 11.11 7.67
N THR A 84 10.84 10.02 8.23
CA THR A 84 12.02 9.30 7.74
C THR A 84 11.61 8.13 6.88
N LEU A 85 12.15 8.04 5.67
CA LEU A 85 11.96 6.87 4.80
C LEU A 85 12.64 5.65 5.42
N ILE A 86 11.87 4.60 5.68
CA ILE A 86 12.37 3.34 6.24
C ILE A 86 12.74 2.38 5.11
N GLU A 87 11.86 2.23 4.14
CA GLU A 87 12.04 1.32 3.02
C GLU A 87 11.20 1.73 1.82
N GLN A 88 11.69 1.43 0.65
CA GLN A 88 10.92 1.44 -0.59
C GLN A 88 10.99 0.05 -1.21
N ILE A 89 9.84 -0.60 -1.36
CA ILE A 89 9.79 -1.91 -2.01
C ILE A 89 10.00 -1.76 -3.52
N PRO A 90 10.65 -2.74 -4.19
CA PRO A 90 10.85 -2.65 -5.63
C PRO A 90 9.52 -2.68 -6.39
N PHE A 91 9.37 -1.80 -7.38
CA PHE A 91 8.28 -1.89 -8.35
C PHE A 91 8.63 -2.98 -9.37
N GLN A 92 8.34 -4.21 -9.04
CA GLN A 92 8.76 -5.40 -9.74
C GLN A 92 7.56 -6.28 -10.11
N HIS A 93 7.61 -6.90 -11.27
CA HIS A 93 6.56 -7.79 -11.76
C HIS A 93 6.30 -8.95 -10.78
N ASN A 94 5.02 -9.20 -10.50
CA ASN A 94 4.54 -10.20 -9.54
C ASN A 94 4.96 -9.99 -8.07
N LEU A 95 5.52 -8.83 -7.71
CA LEU A 95 5.72 -8.51 -6.31
C LEU A 95 4.38 -8.14 -5.67
N CYS A 96 4.04 -8.81 -4.59
CA CYS A 96 2.90 -8.50 -3.76
C CYS A 96 3.38 -8.07 -2.37
N TYR A 97 2.84 -6.98 -1.85
CA TYR A 97 2.99 -6.61 -0.45
C TYR A 97 1.64 -6.72 0.26
N ILE A 98 1.68 -7.04 1.55
CA ILE A 98 0.51 -7.13 2.42
C ILE A 98 0.84 -6.37 3.70
N MET A 99 -0.04 -5.47 4.10
CA MET A 99 0.20 -4.56 5.21
C MET A 99 -1.02 -4.51 6.13
N PRO A 100 -0.92 -5.00 7.38
CA PRO A 100 -1.95 -4.79 8.37
C PRO A 100 -1.97 -3.32 8.80
N ARG A 101 -3.16 -2.76 9.00
CA ARG A 101 -3.32 -1.40 9.51
C ARG A 101 -2.82 -1.33 10.95
N SER A 102 -1.93 -0.40 11.22
CA SER A 102 -1.37 -0.16 12.55
C SER A 102 -0.73 1.23 12.65
N LYS A 103 -0.39 1.65 13.85
CA LYS A 103 0.40 2.88 14.07
C LYS A 103 1.80 2.85 13.45
N TYR A 104 2.21 1.76 12.85
CA TYR A 104 3.50 1.59 12.17
C TYR A 104 3.36 1.48 10.65
N SER A 105 2.14 1.44 10.11
CA SER A 105 1.90 1.22 8.68
C SER A 105 1.82 2.52 7.87
N TRP A 106 2.63 3.51 8.23
CA TRP A 106 2.77 4.75 7.48
C TRP A 106 3.42 4.50 6.13
N HIS A 107 2.75 4.91 5.07
CA HIS A 107 3.23 4.66 3.71
C HIS A 107 2.76 5.73 2.74
N SER A 108 3.33 5.72 1.55
CA SER A 108 2.91 6.57 0.44
C SER A 108 3.18 5.91 -0.91
N SER A 109 2.49 6.38 -1.95
CA SER A 109 2.92 6.15 -3.32
C SER A 109 4.21 6.94 -3.59
N PRO A 110 5.09 6.49 -4.50
CA PRO A 110 6.27 7.25 -4.89
C PRO A 110 5.86 8.49 -5.69
N ILE A 111 6.73 9.49 -5.72
CA ILE A 111 6.61 10.60 -6.68
C ILE A 111 7.05 10.09 -8.05
N LEU A 112 6.22 10.25 -9.06
CA LEU A 112 6.54 9.90 -10.44
C LEU A 112 7.15 11.13 -11.12
N ASP A 113 8.47 11.14 -11.22
CA ASP A 113 9.29 12.30 -11.65
C ASP A 113 9.55 12.36 -13.16
N LYS A 114 8.91 11.48 -13.92
CA LYS A 114 8.99 11.42 -15.39
C LYS A 114 7.71 10.81 -15.96
N PRO A 115 7.43 10.98 -17.27
CA PRO A 115 6.32 10.32 -17.94
C PRO A 115 6.43 8.79 -17.79
N MET A 116 5.46 8.18 -17.12
CA MET A 116 5.41 6.75 -16.89
C MET A 116 4.00 6.30 -16.50
N LYS A 117 3.80 4.99 -16.53
CA LYS A 117 2.59 4.33 -16.03
C LYS A 117 2.97 3.31 -14.96
N ARG A 118 2.42 3.47 -13.78
CA ARG A 118 2.60 2.56 -12.66
C ARG A 118 1.31 1.76 -12.47
N ASN A 119 1.28 0.55 -13.03
CA ASN A 119 0.13 -0.35 -12.98
C ASN A 119 0.22 -1.27 -11.77
N HIS A 120 -0.83 -1.32 -10.98
CA HIS A 120 -0.90 -2.20 -9.82
C HIS A 120 -2.35 -2.58 -9.49
N VAL A 121 -2.53 -3.71 -8.83
CA VAL A 121 -3.75 -3.98 -8.10
C VAL A 121 -3.58 -3.41 -6.70
N TYR A 122 -4.58 -2.70 -6.23
CA TYR A 122 -4.74 -2.28 -4.86
C TYR A 122 -5.99 -2.94 -4.29
N GLY A 123 -5.88 -3.48 -3.10
CA GLY A 123 -7.02 -4.12 -2.46
C GLY A 123 -6.93 -4.10 -0.94
N TYR A 124 -8.01 -4.49 -0.29
CA TYR A 124 -8.10 -4.56 1.15
C TYR A 124 -8.94 -5.73 1.64
N TYR A 125 -8.72 -6.10 2.88
CA TYR A 125 -9.60 -6.92 3.71
C TYR A 125 -10.22 -6.03 4.79
N LYS A 126 -11.49 -6.25 5.02
CA LYS A 126 -12.30 -5.52 5.99
C LYS A 126 -13.17 -6.49 6.75
N THR A 127 -13.15 -6.43 8.08
CA THR A 127 -14.11 -7.15 8.95
C THR A 127 -15.52 -6.59 8.74
N ILE A 128 -16.49 -7.49 8.67
CA ILE A 128 -17.89 -7.13 8.46
C ILE A 128 -18.60 -6.97 9.80
#